data_e51be80ec36a004342755899e86aa5ec
#
_entry.id   e51be80ec36a004342755899e86aa5ec
#
_cell.length_a   1.000
_cell.length_b   1.000
_cell.length_c   1.000
_cell.angle_alpha   90.00
_cell.angle_beta   90.00
_cell.angle_gamma   90.00
#
_symmetry.space_group_name_H-M   'P 1'
#
loop_
_entity.id
_entity.type
_entity.pdbx_description
1 polymer ?
#
loop_
_entity_poly.entity_id
_entity_poly.type
_entity_poly.pdbx_seq_one_letter_code
_entity_poly.pdbx_strand_id
1 'polypeptide(L)'
;MASETQGGCGCPPTEAPVPPTGGVHHVFLAVNDLARSRPFYAALMPRLGYPGTSDEGGPVAGWWGACGSFWLKQADPRYAGATFSKDRVGLCEVAFRAESRAQVDALARDVAGFGGKILDPPREYPEYVPGYYAVFFADPDGIKLELVHIPK
;
A
#
# COMPACT_ATOMS: atom_id res chain seq x y z
N MET A 1 10.23 -26.60 -55.95
CA MET A 1 11.18 -26.32 -54.83
C MET A 1 10.72 -25.03 -54.17
N ALA A 2 9.98 -25.15 -53.10
CA ALA A 2 9.47 -24.03 -52.32
C ALA A 2 10.26 -24.03 -51.02
N SER A 3 10.95 -22.93 -50.72
CA SER A 3 11.68 -22.74 -49.48
C SER A 3 10.76 -22.09 -48.46
N GLU A 4 10.44 -22.82 -47.40
CA GLU A 4 9.77 -22.30 -46.23
C GLU A 4 10.75 -21.46 -45.42
N THR A 5 10.50 -20.16 -45.31
CA THR A 5 11.11 -19.28 -44.31
C THR A 5 10.28 -19.26 -43.07
N GLN A 6 10.69 -20.01 -42.06
CA GLN A 6 10.19 -19.91 -40.72
C GLN A 6 10.73 -18.63 -40.07
N GLY A 7 9.89 -17.60 -40.00
CA GLY A 7 10.13 -16.41 -39.18
C GLY A 7 9.70 -16.66 -37.73
N GLY A 8 10.59 -17.21 -36.92
CA GLY A 8 10.41 -17.28 -35.46
C GLY A 8 10.64 -15.89 -34.84
N CYS A 9 9.59 -15.19 -34.46
CA CYS A 9 9.67 -14.04 -33.60
C CYS A 9 9.99 -14.49 -32.16
N GLY A 10 11.29 -14.69 -31.90
CA GLY A 10 11.81 -14.91 -30.54
C GLY A 10 11.91 -13.59 -29.82
N CYS A 11 10.84 -13.15 -29.17
CA CYS A 11 10.99 -12.23 -28.04
C CYS A 11 11.62 -13.02 -26.89
N PRO A 12 12.82 -12.63 -26.40
CA PRO A 12 13.33 -13.21 -25.17
C PRO A 12 12.33 -12.90 -24.05
N PRO A 13 12.04 -13.83 -23.13
CA PRO A 13 11.28 -13.50 -21.95
C PRO A 13 12.06 -12.41 -21.21
N THR A 14 11.48 -11.22 -21.11
CA THR A 14 11.96 -10.18 -20.21
C THR A 14 11.71 -10.71 -18.81
N GLU A 15 12.68 -11.42 -18.28
CA GLU A 15 12.70 -11.84 -16.90
C GLU A 15 12.64 -10.56 -16.06
N ALA A 16 11.55 -10.38 -15.33
CA ALA A 16 11.41 -9.22 -14.45
C ALA A 16 12.60 -9.22 -13.48
N PRO A 17 13.26 -8.08 -13.26
CA PRO A 17 14.41 -8.03 -12.37
C PRO A 17 14.05 -8.61 -11.01
N VAL A 18 14.80 -9.60 -10.56
CA VAL A 18 14.64 -10.20 -9.25
C VAL A 18 14.81 -9.10 -8.21
N PRO A 19 13.82 -8.86 -7.33
CA PRO A 19 13.94 -7.83 -6.32
C PRO A 19 15.12 -8.13 -5.40
N PRO A 20 15.83 -7.10 -4.91
CA PRO A 20 16.97 -7.29 -4.03
C PRO A 20 16.57 -8.07 -2.77
N THR A 21 17.42 -8.99 -2.33
CA THR A 21 17.23 -9.75 -1.10
C THR A 21 17.05 -8.81 0.10
N GLY A 22 16.07 -9.13 0.97
CA GLY A 22 15.80 -8.34 2.18
C GLY A 22 14.73 -7.27 2.01
N GLY A 23 14.17 -7.08 0.80
CA GLY A 23 12.98 -6.26 0.61
C GLY A 23 11.75 -6.85 1.29
N VAL A 24 10.80 -6.00 1.72
CA VAL A 24 9.52 -6.47 2.26
C VAL A 24 8.69 -7.06 1.13
N HIS A 25 8.40 -8.38 1.20
CA HIS A 25 7.59 -9.07 0.20
C HIS A 25 6.11 -8.71 0.35
N HIS A 26 5.59 -8.74 1.59
CA HIS A 26 4.21 -8.35 1.86
C HIS A 26 4.04 -7.79 3.28
N VAL A 27 2.98 -7.01 3.43
CA VAL A 27 2.43 -6.58 4.72
C VAL A 27 1.08 -7.25 4.90
N PHE A 28 0.78 -7.75 6.10
CA PHE A 28 -0.49 -8.39 6.42
C PHE A 28 -1.04 -7.82 7.72
N LEU A 29 -2.17 -7.11 7.64
CA LEU A 29 -2.84 -6.49 8.76
C LEU A 29 -4.10 -7.26 9.17
N ALA A 30 -4.37 -7.32 10.47
CA ALA A 30 -5.65 -7.72 11.02
C ALA A 30 -6.47 -6.46 11.32
N VAL A 31 -7.73 -6.43 10.85
CA VAL A 31 -8.66 -5.32 11.03
C VAL A 31 -9.89 -5.78 11.80
N ASN A 32 -10.50 -4.89 12.59
CA ASN A 32 -11.67 -5.22 13.40
C ASN A 32 -12.91 -5.59 12.59
N ASP A 33 -13.07 -4.94 11.43
CA ASP A 33 -14.18 -5.18 10.52
C ASP A 33 -13.66 -5.13 9.08
N LEU A 34 -13.48 -6.33 8.50
CA LEU A 34 -12.95 -6.46 7.15
C LEU A 34 -13.92 -5.87 6.10
N ALA A 35 -15.24 -5.95 6.33
CA ALA A 35 -16.23 -5.37 5.42
C ALA A 35 -16.14 -3.83 5.39
N ARG A 36 -15.87 -3.20 6.53
CA ARG A 36 -15.64 -1.75 6.64
C ARG A 36 -14.30 -1.33 6.04
N SER A 37 -13.25 -2.11 6.25
CA SER A 37 -11.90 -1.74 5.82
C SER A 37 -11.66 -1.98 4.32
N ARG A 38 -12.33 -2.96 3.69
CA ARG A 38 -12.18 -3.27 2.26
C ARG A 38 -12.37 -2.06 1.35
N PRO A 39 -13.46 -1.27 1.43
CA PRO A 39 -13.66 -0.13 0.54
C PRO A 39 -12.54 0.92 0.65
N PHE A 40 -12.04 1.14 1.87
CA PHE A 40 -10.92 2.05 2.11
C PHE A 40 -9.66 1.58 1.38
N TYR A 41 -9.24 0.34 1.58
CA TYR A 41 -8.04 -0.19 0.95
C TYR A 41 -8.22 -0.43 -0.56
N ALA A 42 -9.40 -0.78 -1.03
CA ALA A 42 -9.69 -0.88 -2.47
C ALA A 42 -9.55 0.48 -3.19
N ALA A 43 -9.87 1.59 -2.53
CA ALA A 43 -9.65 2.93 -3.06
C ALA A 43 -8.19 3.39 -2.92
N LEU A 44 -7.52 3.01 -1.83
CA LEU A 44 -6.16 3.43 -1.50
C LEU A 44 -5.09 2.71 -2.33
N MET A 45 -5.12 1.37 -2.36
CA MET A 45 -4.00 0.55 -2.81
C MET A 45 -3.63 0.76 -4.29
N PRO A 46 -4.58 0.92 -5.24
CA PRO A 46 -4.21 1.24 -6.62
C PRO A 46 -3.46 2.58 -6.76
N ARG A 47 -3.76 3.57 -5.91
CA ARG A 47 -3.07 4.88 -5.88
C ARG A 47 -1.64 4.79 -5.34
N LEU A 48 -1.35 3.73 -4.59
CA LEU A 48 -0.03 3.45 -4.01
C LEU A 48 0.80 2.47 -4.87
N GLY A 49 0.31 2.12 -6.08
CA GLY A 49 1.04 1.23 -6.99
C GLY A 49 0.76 -0.27 -6.79
N TYR A 50 -0.37 -0.62 -6.16
CA TYR A 50 -0.87 -1.99 -5.99
C TYR A 50 -2.19 -2.21 -6.74
N PRO A 51 -2.18 -2.22 -8.10
CA PRO A 51 -3.41 -2.30 -8.90
C PRO A 51 -4.02 -3.70 -8.96
N GLY A 52 -3.25 -4.74 -8.70
CA GLY A 52 -3.76 -6.12 -8.67
C GLY A 52 -4.58 -6.37 -7.41
N THR A 53 -5.65 -7.17 -7.50
CA THR A 53 -6.51 -7.50 -6.36
C THR A 53 -6.98 -8.94 -6.38
N SER A 54 -7.09 -9.58 -5.20
CA SER A 54 -7.76 -10.85 -4.95
C SER A 54 -8.95 -10.68 -4.00
N ASP A 55 -9.58 -9.52 -4.00
CA ASP A 55 -10.72 -9.24 -3.14
C ASP A 55 -12.03 -9.81 -3.74
N GLU A 56 -12.30 -11.10 -3.50
CA GLU A 56 -13.49 -11.82 -3.93
C GLU A 56 -14.57 -11.94 -2.83
N GLY A 57 -14.52 -11.08 -1.81
CA GLY A 57 -15.45 -11.12 -0.68
C GLY A 57 -15.16 -12.22 0.36
N GLY A 58 -14.01 -12.92 0.26
CA GLY A 58 -13.58 -13.94 1.20
C GLY A 58 -13.08 -13.40 2.56
N PRO A 59 -12.51 -14.27 3.42
CA PRO A 59 -12.02 -13.88 4.75
C PRO A 59 -10.72 -13.06 4.73
N VAL A 60 -10.17 -12.86 3.55
CA VAL A 60 -8.94 -12.11 3.29
C VAL A 60 -9.16 -11.21 2.09
N ALA A 61 -8.58 -10.03 2.08
CA ALA A 61 -8.47 -9.16 0.93
C ALA A 61 -7.00 -8.84 0.65
N GLY A 62 -6.59 -8.80 -0.62
CA GLY A 62 -5.21 -8.56 -1.00
C GLY A 62 -5.07 -7.69 -2.23
N TRP A 63 -3.99 -6.90 -2.25
CA TRP A 63 -3.58 -6.06 -3.37
C TRP A 63 -2.10 -6.27 -3.63
N TRP A 64 -1.70 -6.31 -4.92
CA TRP A 64 -0.30 -6.47 -5.31
C TRP A 64 0.11 -5.54 -6.42
N GLY A 65 1.40 -5.27 -6.47
CA GLY A 65 2.06 -4.43 -7.45
C GLY A 65 3.54 -4.77 -7.57
N ALA A 66 4.28 -3.94 -8.26
CA ALA A 66 5.71 -4.15 -8.49
C ALA A 66 6.56 -4.20 -7.22
N CYS A 67 6.11 -3.56 -6.13
CA CYS A 67 6.84 -3.46 -4.86
C CYS A 67 6.44 -4.51 -3.81
N GLY A 68 5.64 -5.52 -4.17
CA GLY A 68 5.16 -6.54 -3.24
C GLY A 68 3.64 -6.58 -3.12
N SER A 69 3.12 -7.03 -1.98
CA SER A 69 1.68 -7.12 -1.76
C SER A 69 1.25 -6.67 -0.36
N PHE A 70 -0.02 -6.29 -0.26
CA PHE A 70 -0.63 -5.80 0.96
C PHE A 70 -1.92 -6.57 1.22
N TRP A 71 -2.11 -7.08 2.42
CA TRP A 71 -3.17 -8.01 2.76
C TRP A 71 -3.91 -7.60 4.02
N LEU A 72 -5.20 -7.88 4.05
CA LEU A 72 -6.06 -7.72 5.21
C LEU A 72 -6.73 -9.04 5.57
N LYS A 73 -6.95 -9.25 6.86
CA LYS A 73 -7.84 -10.28 7.38
C LYS A 73 -8.70 -9.74 8.51
N GLN A 74 -9.82 -10.41 8.77
CA GLN A 74 -10.59 -10.19 9.98
C GLN A 74 -9.75 -10.53 11.20
N ALA A 75 -9.74 -9.66 12.21
CA ALA A 75 -9.14 -9.95 13.50
C ALA A 75 -9.83 -11.15 14.16
N ASP A 76 -9.08 -11.91 14.97
CA ASP A 76 -9.65 -12.99 15.76
C ASP A 76 -10.69 -12.41 16.74
N PRO A 77 -11.87 -13.04 16.91
CA PRO A 77 -12.92 -12.55 17.81
C PRO A 77 -12.45 -12.26 19.25
N ARG A 78 -11.40 -12.93 19.72
CA ARG A 78 -10.79 -12.67 21.05
C ARG A 78 -10.22 -11.24 21.18
N TYR A 79 -9.93 -10.59 20.06
CA TYR A 79 -9.39 -9.24 20.00
C TYR A 79 -10.38 -8.23 19.42
N ALA A 80 -11.64 -8.61 19.29
CA ALA A 80 -12.68 -7.73 18.73
C ALA A 80 -12.76 -6.42 19.54
N GLY A 81 -12.79 -5.29 18.81
CA GLY A 81 -12.82 -3.96 19.42
C GLY A 81 -11.49 -3.47 19.97
N ALA A 82 -10.38 -4.21 19.80
CA ALA A 82 -9.06 -3.70 20.12
C ALA A 82 -8.74 -2.45 19.28
N THR A 83 -8.20 -1.42 19.92
CA THR A 83 -7.80 -0.19 19.26
C THR A 83 -6.32 -0.23 18.88
N PHE A 84 -5.99 0.27 17.70
CA PHE A 84 -4.61 0.48 17.30
C PHE A 84 -3.94 1.53 18.20
N SER A 85 -2.66 1.31 18.51
CA SER A 85 -1.81 2.30 19.15
C SER A 85 -0.39 2.17 18.61
N LYS A 86 0.12 3.23 18.02
CA LYS A 86 1.49 3.33 17.52
C LYS A 86 2.55 3.19 18.64
N ASP A 87 2.14 3.37 19.88
CA ASP A 87 3.04 3.36 21.06
C ASP A 87 3.08 1.98 21.76
N ARG A 88 2.36 0.98 21.23
CA ARG A 88 2.43 -0.40 21.72
C ARG A 88 3.55 -1.16 21.00
N VAL A 89 4.06 -2.20 21.65
CA VAL A 89 4.98 -3.15 21.00
C VAL A 89 4.29 -3.76 19.77
N GLY A 90 4.92 -3.65 18.62
CA GLY A 90 4.40 -4.13 17.33
C GLY A 90 4.53 -3.09 16.24
N LEU A 91 3.50 -2.98 15.40
CA LEU A 91 3.47 -2.03 14.30
C LEU A 91 3.25 -0.59 14.82
N CYS A 92 4.16 0.32 14.45
CA CYS A 92 3.98 1.76 14.67
C CYS A 92 3.19 2.39 13.52
N GLU A 93 3.61 2.12 12.27
CA GLU A 93 2.99 2.64 11.06
C GLU A 93 3.44 1.83 9.83
N VAL A 94 2.76 2.03 8.70
CA VAL A 94 3.22 1.60 7.38
C VAL A 94 3.39 2.83 6.51
N ALA A 95 4.64 3.10 6.06
CA ALA A 95 4.97 4.20 5.18
C ALA A 95 5.11 3.72 3.74
N PHE A 96 4.44 4.41 2.81
CA PHE A 96 4.50 4.17 1.37
C PHE A 96 5.28 5.29 0.70
N ARG A 97 6.03 4.95 -0.35
CA ARG A 97 6.78 5.93 -1.13
C ARG A 97 5.88 6.59 -2.16
N ALA A 98 5.92 7.92 -2.20
CA ALA A 98 5.30 8.74 -3.26
C ALA A 98 6.31 9.08 -4.37
N GLU A 99 5.83 9.21 -5.59
CA GLU A 99 6.62 9.67 -6.73
C GLU A 99 6.87 11.18 -6.67
N SER A 100 5.96 11.95 -6.06
CA SER A 100 6.02 13.40 -5.99
C SER A 100 5.25 13.97 -4.79
N ARG A 101 5.54 15.22 -4.41
CA ARG A 101 4.74 15.98 -3.44
C ARG A 101 3.27 16.12 -3.90
N ALA A 102 3.05 16.34 -5.20
CA ALA A 102 1.71 16.43 -5.76
C ALA A 102 0.86 15.17 -5.52
N GLN A 103 1.49 13.98 -5.55
CA GLN A 103 0.81 12.72 -5.20
C GLN A 103 0.44 12.66 -3.72
N VAL A 104 1.31 13.16 -2.83
CA VAL A 104 1.02 13.27 -1.38
C VAL A 104 -0.17 14.17 -1.15
N ASP A 105 -0.20 15.36 -1.78
CA ASP A 105 -1.30 16.32 -1.66
C ASP A 105 -2.62 15.77 -2.23
N ALA A 106 -2.55 15.07 -3.37
CA ALA A 106 -3.72 14.47 -3.99
C ALA A 106 -4.35 13.40 -3.08
N LEU A 107 -3.53 12.48 -2.54
CA LEU A 107 -4.02 11.46 -1.63
C LEU A 107 -4.64 12.08 -0.36
N ALA A 108 -4.00 13.09 0.21
CA ALA A 108 -4.50 13.75 1.42
C ALA A 108 -5.91 14.34 1.24
N ARG A 109 -6.24 14.87 0.06
CA ARG A 109 -7.59 15.36 -0.25
C ARG A 109 -8.63 14.25 -0.31
N ASP A 110 -8.23 13.06 -0.74
CA ASP A 110 -9.14 11.96 -1.04
C ASP A 110 -9.38 11.03 0.16
N VAL A 111 -8.43 10.96 1.13
CA VAL A 111 -8.44 10.01 2.25
C VAL A 111 -9.76 10.01 3.03
N ALA A 112 -10.32 11.18 3.31
CA ALA A 112 -11.59 11.27 4.05
C ALA A 112 -12.75 10.66 3.25
N GLY A 113 -12.74 10.79 1.92
CA GLY A 113 -13.74 10.18 1.03
C GLY A 113 -13.66 8.65 0.99
N PHE A 114 -12.52 8.07 1.38
CA PHE A 114 -12.36 6.60 1.50
C PHE A 114 -12.76 6.07 2.87
N GLY A 115 -13.09 6.96 3.84
CA GLY A 115 -13.38 6.58 5.21
C GLY A 115 -12.16 6.58 6.14
N GLY A 116 -11.03 7.13 5.69
CA GLY A 116 -9.84 7.36 6.51
C GLY A 116 -9.88 8.73 7.21
N LYS A 117 -8.87 8.98 8.04
CA LYS A 117 -8.72 10.24 8.78
C LYS A 117 -7.32 10.79 8.62
N ILE A 118 -7.19 12.08 8.27
CA ILE A 118 -5.88 12.77 8.30
C ILE A 118 -5.46 12.94 9.77
N LEU A 119 -4.26 12.49 10.08
CA LEU A 119 -3.61 12.65 11.39
C LEU A 119 -2.70 13.88 11.40
N ASP A 120 -1.90 14.06 10.33
CA ASP A 120 -1.05 15.21 10.12
C ASP A 120 -1.08 15.56 8.62
N PRO A 121 -1.52 16.77 8.24
CA PRO A 121 -1.67 17.16 6.84
C PRO A 121 -0.32 17.22 6.12
N PRO A 122 -0.31 17.23 4.76
CA PRO A 122 0.91 17.32 3.99
C PRO A 122 1.80 18.49 4.41
N ARG A 123 3.04 18.18 4.77
CA ARG A 123 4.07 19.19 5.08
C ARG A 123 5.48 18.61 4.96
N GLU A 124 6.48 19.48 5.06
CA GLU A 124 7.87 19.05 5.22
C GLU A 124 8.16 18.62 6.66
N TYR A 125 9.03 17.61 6.78
CA TYR A 125 9.58 17.09 8.04
C TYR A 125 11.10 17.11 7.97
N PRO A 126 11.72 18.31 7.99
CA PRO A 126 13.17 18.45 7.85
C PRO A 126 13.94 17.80 9.02
N GLU A 127 13.26 17.56 10.14
CA GLU A 127 13.78 16.83 11.30
C GLU A 127 14.07 15.35 11.01
N TYR A 128 13.49 14.74 9.96
CA TYR A 128 13.82 13.39 9.53
C TYR A 128 14.98 13.40 8.54
N VAL A 129 14.75 13.96 7.35
CA VAL A 129 15.78 14.21 6.34
C VAL A 129 15.38 15.41 5.48
N PRO A 130 16.33 16.14 4.85
CA PRO A 130 16.02 17.24 3.94
C PRO A 130 15.11 16.79 2.81
N GLY A 131 14.02 17.55 2.59
CA GLY A 131 13.05 17.29 1.52
C GLY A 131 12.02 16.20 1.81
N TYR A 132 12.02 15.63 3.02
CA TYR A 132 10.97 14.68 3.46
C TYR A 132 9.62 15.40 3.48
N TYR A 133 8.71 15.03 2.58
CA TYR A 133 7.39 15.62 2.45
C TYR A 133 6.34 14.53 2.56
N ALA A 134 5.49 14.58 3.58
CA ALA A 134 4.60 13.48 3.89
C ALA A 134 3.22 13.91 4.38
N VAL A 135 2.27 13.01 4.27
CA VAL A 135 0.98 13.01 4.94
C VAL A 135 0.87 11.79 5.84
N PHE A 136 0.41 11.98 7.08
CA PHE A 136 0.04 10.88 7.97
C PHE A 136 -1.48 10.77 8.07
N PHE A 137 -1.99 9.57 7.96
CA PHE A 137 -3.41 9.29 8.00
C PHE A 137 -3.70 7.95 8.69
N ALA A 138 -4.95 7.75 9.05
CA ALA A 138 -5.41 6.50 9.67
C ALA A 138 -6.43 5.82 8.77
N ASP A 139 -6.39 4.49 8.79
CA ASP A 139 -7.45 3.66 8.24
C ASP A 139 -8.71 3.66 9.14
N PRO A 140 -9.80 2.96 8.76
CA PRO A 140 -11.01 2.89 9.59
C PRO A 140 -10.83 2.32 11.00
N ASP A 141 -9.76 1.55 11.26
CA ASP A 141 -9.43 1.02 12.58
C ASP A 141 -8.44 1.91 13.37
N GLY A 142 -8.01 3.02 12.77
CA GLY A 142 -7.03 3.91 13.36
C GLY A 142 -5.57 3.48 13.11
N ILE A 143 -5.33 2.46 12.28
CA ILE A 143 -3.96 2.03 11.92
C ILE A 143 -3.29 3.17 11.18
N LYS A 144 -2.12 3.60 11.71
CA LYS A 144 -1.36 4.72 11.15
C LYS A 144 -0.69 4.31 9.84
N LEU A 145 -0.92 5.11 8.82
CA LEU A 145 -0.35 5.00 7.48
C LEU A 145 0.32 6.31 7.10
N GLU A 146 1.30 6.24 6.21
CA GLU A 146 2.03 7.39 5.70
C GLU A 146 2.20 7.27 4.20
N LEU A 147 2.12 8.40 3.50
CA LEU A 147 2.62 8.55 2.14
C LEU A 147 3.69 9.62 2.13
N VAL A 148 4.93 9.26 1.73
CA VAL A 148 6.11 10.12 1.81
C VAL A 148 6.82 10.25 0.48
N HIS A 149 7.18 11.48 0.12
CA HIS A 149 8.09 11.80 -0.98
C HIS A 149 9.40 12.31 -0.41
N ILE A 150 10.51 11.68 -0.84
CA ILE A 150 11.88 12.12 -0.57
C ILE A 150 12.55 12.32 -1.93
N PRO A 151 13.06 13.51 -2.26
CA PRO A 151 13.77 13.75 -3.51
C PRO A 151 15.02 12.85 -3.59
N LYS A 152 15.34 12.40 -4.81
CA LYS A 152 16.54 11.58 -5.09
C LYS A 152 17.78 12.44 -5.10
#